data_677d4159ecaf7a98e0ef4e23877c2cf9
#
_entry.id   677d4159ecaf7a98e0ef4e23877c2cf9
#
_cell.length_a   1.000
_cell.length_b   1.000
_cell.length_c   1.000
_cell.angle_alpha   90.00
_cell.angle_beta   90.00
_cell.angle_gamma   90.00
#
_symmetry.space_group_name_H-M   'P 1'
#
loop_
_entity.id
_entity.type
_entity.pdbx_description
1 polymer ?
#
loop_
_entity_poly.entity_id
_entity_poly.type
_entity_poly.pdbx_seq_one_letter_code
_entity_poly.pdbx_strand_id
1 'polypeptide(L)' 'MSTEPEKIKEALMLPVCTGWDRGYLESVLGQIEKGRKLSPRQHEILEQVLSRNNCEA' A
#
# COMPACT_ATOMS: atom_id res chain seq x y z
N MET A 1 -6.88 -14.71 -4.96
CA MET A 1 -7.34 -13.67 -4.86
C MET A 1 -6.46 -12.63 -4.53
N SER A 2 -6.44 -11.58 -5.14
CA SER A 2 -5.54 -10.60 -4.91
C SER A 2 -5.81 -10.00 -3.65
N THR A 3 -4.84 -9.65 -2.95
CA THR A 3 -5.04 -9.09 -1.70
C THR A 3 -4.27 -7.83 -1.62
N GLU A 4 -4.69 -6.97 -0.73
CA GLU A 4 -4.01 -5.72 -0.54
C GLU A 4 -2.58 -5.92 -0.10
N PRO A 5 -2.28 -6.87 0.77
CA PRO A 5 -0.87 -7.05 1.15
C PRO A 5 0.03 -7.35 -0.02
N GLU A 6 -0.46 -8.11 -0.99
CA GLU A 6 0.36 -8.42 -2.13
C GLU A 6 0.62 -7.20 -2.98
N LYS A 7 -0.42 -6.39 -3.16
CA LYS A 7 -0.25 -5.17 -3.94
C LYS A 7 0.72 -4.22 -3.27
N ILE A 8 0.64 -4.13 -1.94
CA ILE A 8 1.53 -3.25 -1.21
C ILE A 8 2.98 -3.73 -1.35
N LYS A 9 3.18 -5.03 -1.26
CA LYS A 9 4.54 -5.55 -1.40
C LYS A 9 5.10 -5.27 -2.77
N GLU A 10 4.28 -5.42 -3.79
CA GLU A 10 4.74 -5.14 -5.13
C GLU A 10 5.11 -3.67 -5.29
N ALA A 11 4.29 -2.79 -4.73
CA ALA A 11 4.57 -1.38 -4.84
C ALA A 11 5.86 -1.02 -4.11
N LEU A 12 6.10 -1.67 -2.97
CA LEU A 12 7.31 -1.38 -2.22
C LEU A 12 8.58 -1.80 -2.94
N MET A 13 8.44 -2.72 -3.89
CA MET A 13 9.60 -3.15 -4.65
C MET A 13 9.92 -2.22 -5.81
N LEU A 14 9.04 -1.28 -6.10
CA LEU A 14 9.26 -0.40 -7.22
C LEU A 14 10.24 0.72 -6.84
N PRO A 15 11.15 1.06 -7.71
CA PRO A 15 12.10 2.13 -7.39
C PRO A 15 11.47 3.49 -7.23
N VAL A 16 10.28 3.69 -7.77
CA VAL A 16 9.63 4.98 -7.65
C VAL A 16 8.94 5.14 -6.30
N CYS A 17 8.77 4.06 -5.55
CA CYS A 17 8.07 4.14 -4.29
C CYS A 17 9.06 4.55 -3.21
N THR A 18 9.12 5.84 -2.96
CA THR A 18 10.07 6.36 -2.00
C THR A 18 9.38 7.39 -1.12
N GLY A 19 10.08 7.86 -0.11
CA GLY A 19 9.61 8.95 0.72
C GLY A 19 8.37 8.57 1.51
N TRP A 20 7.43 9.49 1.53
CA TRP A 20 6.23 9.31 2.32
C TRP A 20 5.43 8.08 1.88
N ASP A 21 5.37 7.85 0.57
CA ASP A 21 4.58 6.73 0.07
C ASP A 21 5.11 5.41 0.60
N ARG A 22 6.43 5.26 0.58
CA ARG A 22 7.02 4.03 1.06
C ARG A 22 6.73 3.82 2.54
N GLY A 23 6.89 4.86 3.34
CA GLY A 23 6.62 4.76 4.75
C GLY A 23 5.17 4.41 5.04
N TYR A 24 4.27 5.03 4.28
CA TYR A 24 2.85 4.77 4.47
C TYR A 24 2.52 3.31 4.13
N LEU A 25 3.05 2.82 3.02
CA LEU A 25 2.77 1.45 2.62
C LEU A 25 3.32 0.44 3.62
N GLU A 26 4.50 0.70 4.14
CA GLU A 26 5.06 -0.21 5.13
C GLU A 26 4.20 -0.23 6.39
N SER A 27 3.72 0.92 6.80
CA SER A 27 2.89 0.99 7.98
C SER A 27 1.58 0.24 7.77
N VAL A 28 0.94 0.45 6.63
CA VAL A 28 -0.31 -0.22 6.32
C VAL A 28 -0.10 -1.72 6.25
N LEU A 29 0.96 -2.15 5.60
CA LEU A 29 1.24 -3.56 5.48
C LEU A 29 1.41 -4.19 6.87
N GLY A 30 2.10 -3.51 7.77
CA GLY A 30 2.27 -4.01 9.12
C GLY A 30 0.94 -4.18 9.84
N GLN A 31 0.02 -3.24 9.65
CA GLN A 31 -1.28 -3.36 10.27
C GLN A 31 -2.05 -4.56 9.73
N ILE A 32 -2.01 -4.75 8.43
CA ILE A 32 -2.72 -5.86 7.81
C ILE A 32 -2.15 -7.18 8.29
N GLU A 33 -0.84 -7.27 8.38
CA GLU A 33 -0.21 -8.51 8.81
C GLU A 33 -0.53 -8.82 10.27
N LYS A 34 -0.84 -7.81 11.04
CA LYS A 34 -1.25 -8.05 12.42
C LYS A 34 -2.72 -8.35 12.54
N GLY A 35 -3.41 -8.45 11.44
CA GLY A 35 -4.84 -8.77 11.48
C GLY A 35 -5.74 -7.57 11.69
N ARG A 36 -5.21 -6.37 11.56
CA ARG A 36 -6.03 -5.20 11.75
C ARG A 36 -6.66 -4.77 10.45
N LYS A 37 -7.84 -4.20 10.56
CA LYS A 37 -8.51 -3.71 9.37
C LYS A 37 -8.23 -2.24 9.20
N LEU A 38 -8.14 -1.82 7.96
CA LEU A 38 -7.92 -0.42 7.68
C LEU A 38 -9.22 0.34 7.78
N SER A 39 -9.14 1.58 8.24
CA SER A 39 -10.31 2.42 8.23
C SER A 39 -10.63 2.81 6.79
N PRO A 40 -11.86 3.25 6.53
CA PRO A 40 -12.21 3.66 5.17
C PRO A 40 -11.29 4.75 4.64
N ARG A 41 -10.88 5.67 5.50
CA ARG A 41 -10.01 6.72 5.07
C ARG A 41 -8.62 6.19 4.72
N GLN A 42 -8.11 5.27 5.52
CA GLN A 42 -6.83 4.69 5.23
C GLN A 42 -6.86 3.92 3.93
N HIS A 43 -7.95 3.21 3.69
CA HIS A 43 -8.08 2.45 2.46
C HIS A 43 -8.10 3.37 1.26
N GLU A 44 -8.79 4.49 1.39
CA GLU A 44 -8.86 5.46 0.32
C GLU A 44 -7.49 5.99 -0.03
N ILE A 45 -6.73 6.37 0.99
CA ILE A 45 -5.39 6.88 0.77
C ILE A 45 -4.49 5.79 0.20
N LEU A 46 -4.66 4.56 0.68
CA LEU A 46 -3.87 3.46 0.18
C LEU A 46 -4.09 3.27 -1.31
N GLU A 47 -5.33 3.35 -1.76
CA GLU A 47 -5.59 3.17 -3.17
C GLU A 47 -4.98 4.29 -3.99
N GLN A 48 -4.99 5.49 -3.48
CA GLN A 48 -4.36 6.59 -4.19
C GLN A 48 -2.86 6.39 -4.30
N VAL A 49 -2.23 5.92 -3.23
CA VAL A 49 -0.80 5.69 -3.25
C VAL A 49 -0.45 4.57 -4.21
N LEU A 50 -1.21 3.49 -4.18
CA LEU A 50 -0.95 2.38 -5.07
C LEU A 50 -1.13 2.77 -6.52
N SER A 51 -2.16 3.53 -6.81
CA SER A 51 -2.41 3.96 -8.17
C SER A 51 -1.28 4.86 -8.67
N ARG A 52 -0.81 5.73 -7.78
CA ARG A 52 0.23 6.64 -8.16
C ARG A 52 1.55 5.94 -8.44
N ASN A 53 1.87 4.93 -7.61
CA ASN A 53 3.13 4.24 -7.78
C ASN A 53 3.06 3.12 -8.80
N ASN A 54 1.90 2.47 -8.96
CA ASN A 54 1.80 1.35 -9.85
C ASN A 54 1.62 1.76 -11.21
N CYS A 55 1.03 2.72 -11.50
CA CYS A 55 0.83 3.15 -12.77
C CYS A 55 0.42 2.22 -13.71
N GLU A 56 -0.01 1.16 -13.42
CA GLU A 56 -0.27 0.28 -14.34
C GLU A 56 -1.44 0.18 -14.61
N ALA A 57 -1.75 0.05 -15.10
CA ALA A 57 -2.84 0.04 -15.38
C ALA A 57 -3.27 -0.75 -15.81
#